data_884cf42d88572995451acd10cbcb92ee
#
_entry.id   884cf42d88572995451acd10cbcb92ee
#
_cell.length_a   1.000
_cell.length_b   1.000
_cell.length_c   1.000
_cell.angle_alpha   90.00
_cell.angle_beta   90.00
_cell.angle_gamma   90.00
#
_symmetry.space_group_name_H-M   'P 1'
#
loop_
_entity.id
_entity.type
_entity.pdbx_description
1 polymer ?
#
loop_
_entity_poly.entity_id
_entity_poly.type
_entity_poly.pdbx_seq_one_letter_code
_entity_poly.pdbx_strand_id
1 'polypeptide(L)'
;QENLIDYISLVLIKYKKNKYLSKNNTNYKRISLIQNILPNSIFIIPFRNPLQHSFSLLNQHKNFINLQNKDKFILKYMNYLGHNEFGNNHQSWFKPIKYNNFDDINYWLEQWLLFYQNIINNFQTFKNCNLICYEKLCYNNDYFNKIKSILKLNENLDFKFKNSLQNITLSVDNNLLLDCNKLYDTMKTK
;
A
#
# COMPACT_ATOMS: atom_id res chain seq x y z
N GLN A 1 -14.32 13.67 -15.05
CA GLN A 1 -13.88 12.46 -15.76
C GLN A 1 -12.92 12.80 -16.89
N GLU A 2 -13.27 13.74 -17.74
CA GLU A 2 -12.47 14.22 -18.87
C GLU A 2 -11.06 14.64 -18.44
N ASN A 3 -10.94 15.48 -17.42
CA ASN A 3 -9.64 15.98 -16.93
C ASN A 3 -8.63 14.89 -16.56
N LEU A 4 -9.08 13.72 -16.08
CA LEU A 4 -8.17 12.61 -15.74
C LEU A 4 -7.65 11.91 -17.01
N ILE A 5 -8.54 11.69 -17.97
CA ILE A 5 -8.20 11.09 -19.26
C ILE A 5 -7.23 12.00 -20.03
N ASP A 6 -7.52 13.28 -20.07
CA ASP A 6 -6.68 14.29 -20.73
C ASP A 6 -5.30 14.37 -20.08
N TYR A 7 -5.25 14.40 -18.75
CA TYR A 7 -3.98 14.39 -18.01
C TYR A 7 -3.13 13.15 -18.35
N ILE A 8 -3.74 11.95 -18.31
CA ILE A 8 -3.05 10.71 -18.65
C ILE A 8 -2.55 10.75 -20.10
N SER A 9 -3.39 11.20 -21.03
CA SER A 9 -3.06 11.31 -22.45
C SER A 9 -1.87 12.26 -22.68
N LEU A 10 -1.88 13.43 -22.05
CA LEU A 10 -0.78 14.39 -22.13
C LEU A 10 0.53 13.82 -21.57
N VAL A 11 0.47 13.09 -20.45
CA VAL A 11 1.65 12.43 -19.89
C VAL A 11 2.19 11.38 -20.85
N LEU A 12 1.34 10.55 -21.44
CA LEU A 12 1.73 9.51 -22.39
C LEU A 12 2.36 10.12 -23.65
N ILE A 13 1.78 11.18 -24.20
CA ILE A 13 2.32 11.91 -25.36
C ILE A 13 3.67 12.51 -25.03
N LYS A 14 3.78 13.24 -23.90
CA LYS A 14 5.02 13.90 -23.45
C LYS A 14 6.18 12.92 -23.35
N TYR A 15 5.94 11.74 -22.79
CA TYR A 15 6.98 10.74 -22.56
C TYR A 15 7.08 9.66 -23.65
N LYS A 16 6.26 9.77 -24.72
CA LYS A 16 6.19 8.81 -25.84
C LYS A 16 6.02 7.38 -25.32
N LYS A 17 5.07 7.19 -24.40
CA LYS A 17 4.76 5.89 -23.77
C LYS A 17 3.32 5.48 -24.09
N ASN A 18 3.07 4.17 -24.03
CA ASN A 18 1.74 3.58 -24.26
C ASN A 18 1.09 3.04 -22.98
N LYS A 19 1.78 3.15 -21.85
CA LYS A 19 1.28 2.73 -20.54
C LYS A 19 1.52 3.82 -19.51
N TYR A 20 0.49 4.10 -18.72
CA TYR A 20 0.55 5.02 -17.59
C TYR A 20 0.60 4.23 -16.29
N LEU A 21 1.53 4.55 -15.41
CA LEU A 21 1.64 3.99 -14.07
C LEU A 21 1.44 5.09 -13.05
N SER A 22 0.56 4.83 -12.08
CA SER A 22 0.36 5.71 -10.93
C SER A 22 0.57 4.93 -9.63
N LYS A 23 1.38 5.47 -8.74
CA LYS A 23 1.48 4.99 -7.35
C LYS A 23 0.87 6.03 -6.43
N ASN A 24 -0.25 5.70 -5.82
CA ASN A 24 -0.89 6.55 -4.82
C ASN A 24 -1.60 5.67 -3.78
N ASN A 25 -1.24 5.85 -2.52
CA ASN A 25 -1.78 5.04 -1.42
C ASN A 25 -3.30 5.24 -1.25
N THR A 26 -3.84 6.42 -1.58
CA THR A 26 -5.27 6.71 -1.45
C THR A 26 -6.13 6.16 -2.58
N ASN A 27 -5.52 5.60 -3.64
CA ASN A 27 -6.26 5.05 -4.77
C ASN A 27 -7.17 3.87 -4.36
N TYR A 28 -6.90 3.19 -3.24
CA TYR A 28 -7.78 2.14 -2.75
C TYR A 28 -9.23 2.63 -2.51
N LYS A 29 -9.42 3.90 -2.12
CA LYS A 29 -10.74 4.53 -1.98
C LYS A 29 -11.41 4.84 -3.31
N ARG A 30 -10.67 4.76 -4.42
CA ARG A 30 -11.10 5.20 -5.75
C ARG A 30 -11.11 4.07 -6.78
N ILE A 31 -10.85 2.81 -6.38
CA ILE A 31 -10.75 1.68 -7.30
C ILE A 31 -11.98 1.62 -8.20
N SER A 32 -13.19 1.56 -7.63
CA SER A 32 -14.44 1.51 -8.41
C SER A 32 -14.62 2.71 -9.34
N LEU A 33 -14.29 3.91 -8.88
CA LEU A 33 -14.37 5.12 -9.71
C LEU A 33 -13.39 5.05 -10.89
N ILE A 34 -12.15 4.65 -10.62
CA ILE A 34 -11.11 4.53 -11.66
C ILE A 34 -11.52 3.44 -12.67
N GLN A 35 -12.07 2.32 -12.21
CA GLN A 35 -12.54 1.25 -13.10
C GLN A 35 -13.69 1.69 -14.00
N ASN A 36 -14.58 2.55 -13.51
CA ASN A 36 -15.65 3.10 -14.32
C ASN A 36 -15.14 4.05 -15.42
N ILE A 37 -14.10 4.81 -15.13
CA ILE A 37 -13.50 5.78 -16.08
C ILE A 37 -12.51 5.09 -17.03
N LEU A 38 -11.74 4.13 -16.49
CA LEU A 38 -10.66 3.42 -17.17
C LEU A 38 -10.85 1.89 -16.99
N PRO A 39 -11.77 1.25 -17.72
CA PRO A 39 -12.17 -0.15 -17.49
C PRO A 39 -11.03 -1.17 -17.64
N ASN A 40 -9.99 -0.83 -18.40
CA ASN A 40 -8.83 -1.68 -18.63
C ASN A 40 -7.70 -1.48 -17.61
N SER A 41 -7.94 -0.67 -16.56
CA SER A 41 -6.95 -0.46 -15.51
C SER A 41 -6.66 -1.75 -14.76
N ILE A 42 -5.38 -1.97 -14.46
CA ILE A 42 -4.91 -3.08 -13.62
C ILE A 42 -4.48 -2.50 -12.27
N PHE A 43 -5.01 -3.06 -11.20
CA PHE A 43 -4.66 -2.66 -9.84
C PHE A 43 -3.75 -3.71 -9.22
N ILE A 44 -2.62 -3.25 -8.70
CA ILE A 44 -1.68 -4.04 -7.92
C ILE A 44 -1.78 -3.59 -6.47
N ILE A 45 -2.16 -4.50 -5.59
CA ILE A 45 -2.28 -4.27 -4.14
C ILE A 45 -1.23 -5.14 -3.45
N PRO A 46 -0.05 -4.60 -3.18
CA PRO A 46 0.99 -5.35 -2.48
C PRO A 46 0.61 -5.53 -1.01
N PHE A 47 0.89 -6.70 -0.46
CA PHE A 47 0.78 -6.98 0.96
C PHE A 47 2.00 -7.77 1.44
N ARG A 48 2.31 -7.66 2.72
CA ARG A 48 3.41 -8.36 3.36
C ARG A 48 3.03 -8.77 4.79
N ASN A 49 3.90 -9.53 5.43
CA ASN A 49 3.72 -9.96 6.81
C ASN A 49 3.20 -8.80 7.69
N PRO A 50 2.08 -8.97 8.40
CA PRO A 50 1.41 -7.90 9.12
C PRO A 50 2.29 -7.23 10.17
N LEU A 51 3.01 -8.00 10.97
CA LEU A 51 3.87 -7.46 12.02
C LEU A 51 5.04 -6.66 11.43
N GLN A 52 5.71 -7.18 10.40
CA GLN A 52 6.82 -6.50 9.73
C GLN A 52 6.36 -5.23 9.00
N HIS A 53 5.16 -5.26 8.41
CA HIS A 53 4.60 -4.09 7.75
C HIS A 53 4.24 -3.01 8.77
N SER A 54 3.52 -3.37 9.82
CA SER A 54 3.09 -2.44 10.87
C SER A 54 4.28 -1.81 11.59
N PHE A 55 5.33 -2.57 11.84
CA PHE A 55 6.58 -2.05 12.40
C PHE A 55 7.26 -1.04 11.45
N SER A 56 7.26 -1.34 10.16
CA SER A 56 7.78 -0.40 9.14
C SER A 56 6.98 0.90 9.09
N LEU A 57 5.64 0.84 9.22
CA LEU A 57 4.77 2.02 9.25
C LEU A 57 5.00 2.86 10.51
N LEU A 58 5.12 2.21 11.68
CA LEU A 58 5.45 2.88 12.95
C LEU A 58 6.79 3.61 12.85
N ASN A 59 7.83 2.95 12.32
CA ASN A 59 9.14 3.56 12.14
C ASN A 59 9.10 4.73 11.16
N GLN A 60 8.33 4.61 10.09
CA GLN A 60 8.13 5.70 9.14
C GLN A 60 7.42 6.89 9.79
N HIS A 61 6.39 6.63 10.59
CA HIS A 61 5.69 7.66 11.35
C HIS A 61 6.64 8.43 12.26
N LYS A 62 7.43 7.74 13.09
CA LYS A 62 8.43 8.34 13.97
C LYS A 62 9.51 9.12 13.21
N ASN A 63 9.95 8.59 12.07
CA ASN A 63 10.91 9.28 11.23
C ASN A 63 10.35 10.60 10.67
N PHE A 64 9.09 10.62 10.21
CA PHE A 64 8.45 11.85 9.74
C PHE A 64 8.25 12.87 10.88
N ILE A 65 7.90 12.45 12.08
CA ILE A 65 7.87 13.35 13.25
C ILE A 65 9.24 14.02 13.45
N ASN A 66 10.32 13.23 13.45
CA ASN A 66 11.68 13.74 13.61
C ASN A 66 12.08 14.71 12.48
N LEU A 67 11.76 14.40 11.24
CA LEU A 67 12.06 15.28 10.09
C LEU A 67 11.26 16.58 10.15
N GLN A 68 9.98 16.52 10.46
CA GLN A 68 9.08 17.67 10.59
C GLN A 68 9.45 18.59 11.76
N ASN A 69 9.98 18.02 12.85
CA ASN A 69 10.50 18.80 13.99
C ASN A 69 11.81 19.51 13.65
N LYS A 70 12.65 18.90 12.80
CA LYS A 70 13.90 19.51 12.33
C LYS A 70 13.69 20.58 11.26
N ASP A 71 12.73 20.37 10.37
CA ASP A 71 12.44 21.28 9.27
C ASP A 71 10.92 21.47 9.10
N LYS A 72 10.44 22.66 9.46
CA LYS A 72 9.04 23.05 9.34
C LYS A 72 8.53 23.10 7.89
N PHE A 73 9.43 23.21 6.91
CA PHE A 73 9.06 23.15 5.50
C PHE A 73 8.46 21.80 5.15
N ILE A 74 9.04 20.70 5.67
CA ILE A 74 8.53 19.34 5.42
C ILE A 74 7.08 19.21 5.87
N LEU A 75 6.73 19.71 7.06
CA LEU A 75 5.36 19.68 7.56
C LEU A 75 4.43 20.50 6.66
N LYS A 76 4.81 21.72 6.29
CA LYS A 76 4.01 22.58 5.40
C LYS A 76 3.80 21.94 4.03
N TYR A 77 4.86 21.35 3.45
CA TYR A 77 4.81 20.71 2.15
C TYR A 77 3.91 19.47 2.15
N MET A 78 4.01 18.62 3.18
CA MET A 78 3.13 17.46 3.35
C MET A 78 1.66 17.88 3.48
N ASN A 79 1.37 18.91 4.28
CA ASN A 79 0.01 19.44 4.42
C ASN A 79 -0.52 20.00 3.08
N TYR A 80 0.30 20.71 2.34
CA TYR A 80 -0.07 21.23 1.01
C TYR A 80 -0.42 20.11 0.03
N LEU A 81 0.29 18.98 0.09
CA LEU A 81 0.02 17.81 -0.73
C LEU A 81 -1.12 16.92 -0.20
N GLY A 82 -1.64 17.20 1.00
CA GLY A 82 -2.64 16.35 1.67
C GLY A 82 -2.07 15.03 2.16
N HIS A 83 -0.76 14.96 2.42
CA HIS A 83 -0.08 13.79 2.96
C HIS A 83 -0.14 13.78 4.49
N ASN A 84 -1.23 13.22 5.03
CA ASN A 84 -1.46 13.08 6.45
C ASN A 84 -1.33 11.63 6.94
N GLU A 85 -0.68 10.77 6.15
CA GLU A 85 -0.51 9.34 6.51
C GLU A 85 0.49 9.12 7.65
N PHE A 86 1.41 10.07 7.86
CA PHE A 86 2.48 10.00 8.87
C PHE A 86 2.84 11.37 9.43
N GLY A 87 3.53 11.39 10.56
CA GLY A 87 4.08 12.61 11.15
C GLY A 87 3.12 13.32 12.09
N ASN A 88 3.39 14.58 12.41
CA ASN A 88 2.68 15.35 13.45
C ASN A 88 1.19 15.54 13.17
N ASN A 89 0.79 15.60 11.89
CA ASN A 89 -0.61 15.75 11.47
C ASN A 89 -1.21 14.41 10.97
N HIS A 90 -0.74 13.30 11.54
CA HIS A 90 -1.22 11.97 11.16
C HIS A 90 -2.74 11.85 11.32
N GLN A 91 -3.36 11.30 10.29
CA GLN A 91 -4.78 10.94 10.27
C GLN A 91 -4.93 9.46 9.93
N SER A 92 -5.69 8.75 10.76
CA SER A 92 -6.00 7.35 10.56
C SER A 92 -6.73 7.13 9.24
N TRP A 93 -6.40 6.08 8.51
CA TRP A 93 -7.12 5.69 7.28
C TRP A 93 -8.49 5.13 7.59
N PHE A 94 -8.58 4.37 8.68
CA PHE A 94 -9.81 3.86 9.25
C PHE A 94 -9.93 4.34 10.69
N LYS A 95 -11.16 4.59 11.14
CA LYS A 95 -11.41 4.93 12.56
C LYS A 95 -10.88 3.81 13.44
N PRO A 96 -9.93 4.06 14.35
CA PRO A 96 -9.44 3.05 15.26
C PRO A 96 -10.58 2.49 16.13
N ILE A 97 -10.52 1.19 16.40
CA ILE A 97 -11.53 0.51 17.25
C ILE A 97 -11.02 0.43 18.69
N LYS A 98 -9.77 0.01 18.87
CA LYS A 98 -9.19 -0.26 20.18
C LYS A 98 -7.94 0.56 20.47
N TYR A 99 -7.08 0.78 19.47
CA TYR A 99 -5.76 1.38 19.65
C TYR A 99 -5.70 2.78 19.06
N ASN A 100 -5.55 3.81 19.93
CA ASN A 100 -5.53 5.22 19.51
C ASN A 100 -4.17 5.90 19.65
N ASN A 101 -3.16 5.17 20.18
CA ASN A 101 -1.81 5.68 20.35
C ASN A 101 -0.98 5.38 19.09
N PHE A 102 -0.58 6.42 18.35
CA PHE A 102 0.19 6.31 17.11
C PHE A 102 1.64 5.85 17.33
N ASP A 103 2.15 5.91 18.58
CA ASP A 103 3.45 5.36 18.95
C ASP A 103 3.41 3.86 19.29
N ASP A 104 2.22 3.27 19.34
CA ASP A 104 2.00 1.86 19.64
C ASP A 104 1.92 1.04 18.34
N ILE A 105 2.66 -0.07 18.27
CA ILE A 105 2.62 -0.99 17.15
C ILE A 105 1.23 -1.60 16.93
N ASN A 106 0.44 -1.76 18.00
CA ASN A 106 -0.90 -2.32 17.93
C ASN A 106 -1.86 -1.41 17.16
N TYR A 107 -1.68 -0.08 17.20
CA TYR A 107 -2.41 0.83 16.34
C TYR A 107 -2.14 0.53 14.86
N TRP A 108 -0.89 0.34 14.45
CA TRP A 108 -0.52 0.07 13.06
C TRP A 108 -0.95 -1.32 12.60
N LEU A 109 -0.97 -2.32 13.51
CA LEU A 109 -1.56 -3.63 13.25
C LEU A 109 -3.06 -3.55 13.04
N GLU A 110 -3.78 -2.76 13.85
CA GLU A 110 -5.21 -2.55 13.67
C GLU A 110 -5.51 -1.84 12.35
N GLN A 111 -4.74 -0.80 11.97
CA GLN A 111 -4.88 -0.14 10.67
C GLN A 111 -4.57 -1.09 9.52
N TRP A 112 -3.57 -1.96 9.65
CA TRP A 112 -3.26 -3.01 8.69
C TRP A 112 -4.46 -3.98 8.52
N LEU A 113 -5.01 -4.45 9.62
CA LEU A 113 -6.15 -5.38 9.63
C LEU A 113 -7.37 -4.75 8.94
N LEU A 114 -7.76 -3.54 9.35
CA LEU A 114 -8.91 -2.83 8.81
C LEU A 114 -8.77 -2.54 7.31
N PHE A 115 -7.56 -2.15 6.88
CA PHE A 115 -7.28 -1.90 5.47
C PHE A 115 -7.48 -3.15 4.61
N TYR A 116 -6.84 -4.26 4.97
CA TYR A 116 -6.92 -5.47 4.15
C TYR A 116 -8.26 -6.20 4.29
N GLN A 117 -8.94 -6.11 5.42
CA GLN A 117 -10.34 -6.55 5.54
C GLN A 117 -11.25 -5.79 4.57
N ASN A 118 -11.09 -4.47 4.48
CA ASN A 118 -11.87 -3.67 3.54
C ASN A 118 -11.57 -4.08 2.08
N ILE A 119 -10.30 -4.33 1.74
CA ILE A 119 -9.93 -4.83 0.41
C ILE A 119 -10.57 -6.19 0.13
N ILE A 120 -10.48 -7.14 1.05
CA ILE A 120 -11.01 -8.49 0.84
C ILE A 120 -12.55 -8.50 0.74
N ASN A 121 -13.23 -7.72 1.57
CA ASN A 121 -14.69 -7.61 1.54
C ASN A 121 -15.21 -7.05 0.20
N ASN A 122 -14.44 -6.17 -0.43
CA ASN A 122 -14.81 -5.57 -1.70
C ASN A 122 -14.13 -6.25 -2.92
N PHE A 123 -13.31 -7.28 -2.69
CA PHE A 123 -12.45 -7.85 -3.73
C PHE A 123 -13.23 -8.39 -4.94
N GLN A 124 -14.40 -8.99 -4.70
CA GLN A 124 -15.26 -9.52 -5.77
C GLN A 124 -15.88 -8.42 -6.66
N THR A 125 -16.01 -7.21 -6.12
CA THR A 125 -16.53 -6.06 -6.88
C THR A 125 -15.45 -5.37 -7.71
N PHE A 126 -14.18 -5.63 -7.38
CA PHE A 126 -13.04 -5.03 -8.07
C PHE A 126 -12.62 -5.86 -9.27
N LYS A 127 -12.69 -5.29 -10.46
CA LYS A 127 -12.18 -5.92 -11.68
C LYS A 127 -10.66 -5.69 -11.78
N ASN A 128 -9.94 -6.66 -12.36
CA ASN A 128 -8.50 -6.55 -12.63
C ASN A 128 -7.66 -6.15 -11.38
N CYS A 129 -8.11 -6.53 -10.18
CA CYS A 129 -7.39 -6.33 -8.94
C CYS A 129 -6.55 -7.55 -8.61
N ASN A 130 -5.27 -7.33 -8.29
CA ASN A 130 -4.32 -8.40 -8.01
C ASN A 130 -3.65 -8.15 -6.66
N LEU A 131 -3.78 -9.11 -5.75
CA LEU A 131 -3.07 -9.13 -4.48
C LEU A 131 -1.67 -9.69 -4.70
N ILE A 132 -0.64 -8.95 -4.30
CA ILE A 132 0.75 -9.33 -4.52
C ILE A 132 1.44 -9.52 -3.18
N CYS A 133 1.79 -10.77 -2.86
CA CYS A 133 2.55 -11.12 -1.66
C CYS A 133 4.02 -10.74 -1.82
N TYR A 134 4.50 -9.79 -1.00
CA TYR A 134 5.86 -9.32 -1.07
C TYR A 134 6.89 -10.41 -0.79
N GLU A 135 6.64 -11.28 0.17
CA GLU A 135 7.52 -12.38 0.53
C GLU A 135 7.66 -13.38 -0.65
N LYS A 136 6.57 -13.65 -1.38
CA LYS A 136 6.64 -14.49 -2.59
C LYS A 136 7.50 -13.85 -3.67
N LEU A 137 7.47 -12.52 -3.82
CA LEU A 137 8.35 -11.81 -4.75
C LEU A 137 9.83 -11.96 -4.40
N CYS A 138 10.15 -12.02 -3.11
CA CYS A 138 11.55 -12.13 -2.64
C CYS A 138 12.18 -13.48 -2.92
N TYR A 139 11.38 -14.55 -3.02
CA TYR A 139 11.89 -15.92 -3.05
C TYR A 139 11.47 -16.72 -4.28
N ASN A 140 10.57 -16.22 -5.12
CA ASN A 140 10.00 -16.97 -6.23
C ASN A 140 9.99 -16.15 -7.53
N ASN A 141 10.94 -16.47 -8.41
CA ASN A 141 11.05 -15.81 -9.71
C ASN A 141 9.84 -16.07 -10.62
N ASP A 142 9.21 -17.26 -10.54
CA ASP A 142 8.02 -17.59 -11.34
C ASP A 142 6.83 -16.72 -10.92
N TYR A 143 6.75 -16.39 -9.62
CA TYR A 143 5.74 -15.47 -9.14
C TYR A 143 5.93 -14.07 -9.73
N PHE A 144 7.16 -13.60 -9.85
CA PHE A 144 7.45 -12.33 -10.52
C PHE A 144 7.16 -12.38 -12.02
N ASN A 145 7.48 -13.49 -12.68
CA ASN A 145 7.15 -13.70 -14.10
C ASN A 145 5.64 -13.66 -14.36
N LYS A 146 4.83 -14.26 -13.46
CA LYS A 146 3.37 -14.15 -13.50
C LYS A 146 2.90 -12.70 -13.43
N ILE A 147 3.48 -11.88 -12.55
CA ILE A 147 3.13 -10.45 -12.44
C ILE A 147 3.52 -9.69 -13.71
N LYS A 148 4.72 -9.95 -14.28
CA LYS A 148 5.11 -9.37 -15.57
C LYS A 148 4.09 -9.68 -16.66
N SER A 149 3.59 -10.92 -16.71
CA SER A 149 2.56 -11.33 -17.65
C SER A 149 1.24 -10.57 -17.45
N ILE A 150 0.75 -10.44 -16.20
CA ILE A 150 -0.45 -9.66 -15.87
C ILE A 150 -0.31 -8.20 -16.34
N LEU A 151 0.87 -7.61 -16.15
CA LEU A 151 1.17 -6.23 -16.52
C LEU A 151 1.55 -6.08 -18.01
N LYS A 152 1.61 -7.20 -18.74
CA LYS A 152 2.04 -7.24 -20.16
C LYS A 152 3.39 -6.54 -20.35
N LEU A 153 4.35 -6.84 -19.48
CA LEU A 153 5.72 -6.33 -19.58
C LEU A 153 6.56 -7.32 -20.36
N ASN A 154 7.13 -6.85 -21.49
CA ASN A 154 7.92 -7.68 -22.41
C ASN A 154 9.43 -7.59 -22.15
N GLU A 155 9.87 -6.83 -21.16
CA GLU A 155 11.28 -6.64 -20.90
C GLU A 155 11.84 -7.75 -20.02
N ASN A 156 13.07 -8.18 -20.29
CA ASN A 156 13.87 -9.01 -19.38
C ASN A 156 14.32 -8.15 -18.20
N LEU A 157 13.39 -7.91 -17.29
CA LEU A 157 13.67 -7.22 -16.04
C LEU A 157 14.25 -8.23 -15.06
N ASP A 158 15.56 -8.19 -14.85
CA ASP A 158 16.19 -8.90 -13.73
C ASP A 158 16.16 -7.98 -12.51
N PHE A 159 15.18 -8.21 -11.62
CA PHE A 159 15.00 -7.42 -10.42
C PHE A 159 14.96 -8.33 -9.20
N LYS A 160 15.89 -8.10 -8.26
CA LYS A 160 15.94 -8.85 -6.99
C LYS A 160 15.27 -8.06 -5.88
N PHE A 161 14.17 -8.59 -5.37
CA PHE A 161 13.51 -8.07 -4.18
C PHE A 161 14.29 -8.52 -2.93
N LYS A 162 14.51 -7.60 -1.99
CA LYS A 162 15.16 -7.93 -0.72
C LYS A 162 14.13 -8.13 0.36
N ASN A 163 14.11 -9.31 0.99
CA ASN A 163 13.36 -9.49 2.21
C ASN A 163 14.15 -8.87 3.37
N SER A 164 13.61 -7.80 3.96
CA SER A 164 14.19 -7.19 5.16
C SER A 164 13.32 -7.56 6.35
N LEU A 165 13.71 -8.61 7.08
CA LEU A 165 13.14 -8.95 8.37
C LEU A 165 13.83 -8.14 9.46
N GLN A 166 13.03 -7.53 10.32
CA GLN A 166 13.52 -6.77 11.47
C GLN A 166 13.20 -7.55 12.75
N ASN A 167 14.12 -7.51 13.70
CA ASN A 167 13.85 -8.05 15.03
C ASN A 167 12.96 -7.04 15.80
N ILE A 168 11.75 -7.50 16.17
CA ILE A 168 10.74 -6.66 16.81
C ILE A 168 10.59 -7.10 18.25
N THR A 169 10.98 -6.22 19.17
CA THR A 169 10.94 -6.45 20.62
C THR A 169 9.78 -5.72 21.30
N LEU A 170 8.88 -5.13 20.53
CA LEU A 170 7.73 -4.39 21.04
C LEU A 170 6.64 -5.33 21.58
N SER A 171 5.89 -4.86 22.56
CA SER A 171 4.71 -5.58 23.07
C SER A 171 3.59 -5.57 22.03
N VAL A 172 3.09 -6.74 21.69
CA VAL A 172 2.07 -6.94 20.64
C VAL A 172 0.87 -7.65 21.25
N ASP A 173 -0.34 -7.20 20.94
CA ASP A 173 -1.55 -7.92 21.27
C ASP A 173 -1.63 -9.22 20.44
N ASN A 174 -1.56 -10.36 21.14
CA ASN A 174 -1.52 -11.68 20.50
C ASN A 174 -2.82 -11.99 19.75
N ASN A 175 -3.98 -11.54 20.23
CA ASN A 175 -5.27 -11.78 19.56
C ASN A 175 -5.35 -10.97 18.27
N LEU A 176 -4.96 -9.70 18.31
CA LEU A 176 -4.91 -8.86 17.11
C LEU A 176 -3.93 -9.42 16.08
N LEU A 177 -2.75 -9.85 16.51
CA LEU A 177 -1.76 -10.45 15.62
C LEU A 177 -2.27 -11.77 14.99
N LEU A 178 -3.00 -12.58 15.77
CA LEU A 178 -3.61 -13.81 15.27
C LEU A 178 -4.63 -13.51 14.16
N ASP A 179 -5.48 -12.51 14.33
CA ASP A 179 -6.46 -12.11 13.32
C ASP A 179 -5.78 -11.53 12.07
N CYS A 180 -4.74 -10.74 12.23
CA CYS A 180 -3.91 -10.27 11.13
C CYS A 180 -3.29 -11.44 10.34
N ASN A 181 -2.76 -12.45 11.03
CA ASN A 181 -2.14 -13.62 10.39
C ASN A 181 -3.16 -14.47 9.64
N LYS A 182 -4.35 -14.69 10.18
CA LYS A 182 -5.46 -15.38 9.49
C LYS A 182 -5.82 -14.67 8.18
N LEU A 183 -5.95 -13.35 8.23
CA LEU A 183 -6.24 -12.55 7.04
C LEU A 183 -5.08 -12.61 6.02
N TYR A 184 -3.84 -12.50 6.49
CA TYR A 184 -2.64 -12.62 5.66
C TYR A 184 -2.58 -13.96 4.92
N ASP A 185 -2.88 -15.07 5.61
CA ASP A 185 -2.90 -16.39 5.00
C ASP A 185 -4.05 -16.51 3.98
N THR A 186 -5.21 -15.97 4.28
CA THR A 186 -6.33 -15.89 3.32
C THR A 186 -5.94 -15.11 2.05
N MET A 187 -5.20 -14.01 2.17
CA MET A 187 -4.75 -13.23 1.00
C MET A 187 -3.72 -13.98 0.15
N LYS A 188 -2.90 -14.85 0.75
CA LYS A 188 -1.92 -15.66 -0.01
C LYS A 188 -2.55 -16.71 -0.91
N THR A 189 -3.80 -17.09 -0.66
CA THR A 189 -4.54 -18.10 -1.44
C THR A 189 -5.37 -17.50 -2.58
N LYS A 190 -5.49 -16.18 -2.62
CA LYS A 190 -6.18 -15.42 -3.69
C LYS A 190 -5.20 -14.92 -4.76
#